data_3578831bb8ad2f9e204de7d1b2425cbc
#
_entry.id   3578831bb8ad2f9e204de7d1b2425cbc
#
_cell.length_a   1.000
_cell.length_b   1.000
_cell.length_c   1.000
_cell.angle_alpha   90.00
_cell.angle_beta   90.00
_cell.angle_gamma   90.00
#
_symmetry.space_group_name_H-M   'P 1'
#
loop_
_entity.id
_entity.type
_entity.pdbx_description
1 polymer ?
#
loop_
_entity_poly.entity_id
_entity_poly.type
_entity_poly.pdbx_seq_one_letter_code
_entity_poly.pdbx_strand_id
1 'polypeptide(L)'
;NSHIDTVKPVNGWRKDPFTPREENGKLYGLGSNDAGASVVSLLQVFLQLCRTSQNYNLIYLASCEEEVSGKEGIESVLPGLPPVSFAIVGEPTEMQPAIAEKGLMVLDVTATGKAGHAARDEGDNAIYKVLNDIAWFRDYRFEKESPLLGPVKMSVTVINAGTQHNVVPDKCTFVVDIRSNELYSNEDLFAEIRKHIACDAKARSFRLNSSRIEESHPFVQKAKKLGRMPF
;
A
#
# COMPACT_ATOMS: atom_id res chain seq x y z
N ASN A 1 17.58 -2.88 1.21
CA ASN A 1 16.66 -2.77 2.34
C ASN A 1 15.78 -4.01 2.47
N SER A 2 15.36 -4.35 3.69
CA SER A 2 14.24 -5.23 3.99
C SER A 2 13.75 -4.93 5.41
N HIS A 3 12.47 -5.20 5.71
CA HIS A 3 11.91 -4.88 7.02
C HIS A 3 12.07 -6.04 8.02
N ILE A 4 12.11 -5.68 9.31
CA ILE A 4 12.25 -6.62 10.43
C ILE A 4 11.01 -6.72 11.30
N ASP A 5 10.05 -5.83 11.13
CA ASP A 5 8.75 -5.89 11.80
C ASP A 5 7.84 -6.93 11.13
N THR A 6 6.76 -7.27 11.81
CA THR A 6 5.82 -8.29 11.38
C THR A 6 4.38 -7.86 11.68
N VAL A 7 3.42 -8.38 10.94
CA VAL A 7 2.00 -8.32 11.30
C VAL A 7 1.74 -9.04 12.63
N LYS A 8 0.60 -8.77 13.25
CA LYS A 8 0.15 -9.56 14.42
C LYS A 8 -0.28 -10.96 13.95
N PRO A 9 0.01 -12.02 14.75
CA PRO A 9 -0.45 -13.35 14.40
C PRO A 9 -1.99 -13.41 14.39
N VAL A 10 -2.53 -14.08 13.38
CA VAL A 10 -3.98 -14.31 13.24
C VAL A 10 -4.42 -15.62 13.91
N ASN A 11 -5.70 -15.73 14.20
CA ASN A 11 -6.29 -17.00 14.66
C ASN A 11 -6.14 -18.05 13.56
N GLY A 12 -5.66 -19.24 13.91
CA GLY A 12 -5.48 -20.33 12.94
C GLY A 12 -4.03 -20.78 12.75
N TRP A 13 -3.07 -20.12 13.40
CA TRP A 13 -1.72 -20.65 13.47
C TRP A 13 -1.73 -22.04 14.13
N ARG A 14 -1.15 -23.03 13.46
CA ARG A 14 -1.04 -24.41 13.96
C ARG A 14 0.18 -24.65 14.84
N LYS A 15 1.14 -23.73 14.81
CA LYS A 15 2.38 -23.73 15.59
C LYS A 15 2.45 -22.40 16.33
N ASP A 16 3.21 -22.34 17.42
CA ASP A 16 3.44 -21.08 18.11
C ASP A 16 4.19 -20.11 17.17
N PRO A 17 3.60 -18.95 16.82
CA PRO A 17 4.21 -17.99 15.91
C PRO A 17 5.52 -17.39 16.47
N PHE A 18 5.71 -17.35 17.76
CA PHE A 18 6.85 -16.74 18.46
C PHE A 18 7.96 -17.73 18.82
N THR A 19 7.75 -19.01 18.57
CA THR A 19 8.76 -20.05 18.82
C THR A 19 9.23 -20.63 17.48
N PRO A 20 10.40 -20.17 16.96
CA PRO A 20 10.89 -20.63 15.66
C PRO A 20 11.21 -22.14 15.69
N ARG A 21 10.82 -22.84 14.64
CA ARG A 21 11.06 -24.29 14.46
C ARG A 21 11.55 -24.60 13.08
N GLU A 22 12.58 -25.42 13.03
CA GLU A 22 12.98 -26.09 11.77
C GLU A 22 12.31 -27.49 11.71
N GLU A 23 11.61 -27.76 10.62
CA GLU A 23 10.93 -29.02 10.39
C GLU A 23 10.84 -29.32 8.89
N ASN A 24 11.36 -30.48 8.47
CA ASN A 24 11.40 -30.92 7.08
C ASN A 24 12.07 -29.90 6.13
N GLY A 25 13.17 -29.27 6.58
CA GLY A 25 13.91 -28.26 5.82
C GLY A 25 13.18 -26.93 5.67
N LYS A 26 12.16 -26.66 6.48
CA LYS A 26 11.43 -25.39 6.52
C LYS A 26 11.55 -24.74 7.90
N LEU A 27 11.78 -23.46 7.91
CA LEU A 27 11.76 -22.64 9.13
C LEU A 27 10.35 -22.05 9.33
N TYR A 28 9.72 -22.40 10.45
CA TYR A 28 8.42 -21.88 10.85
C TYR A 28 8.59 -20.81 11.92
N GLY A 29 7.90 -19.71 11.80
CA GLY A 29 7.87 -18.58 12.74
C GLY A 29 7.25 -17.36 12.09
N LEU A 30 6.63 -16.49 12.88
CA LEU A 30 6.12 -15.22 12.39
C LEU A 30 7.27 -14.39 11.84
N GLY A 31 7.11 -13.84 10.62
CA GLY A 31 8.15 -13.07 9.95
C GLY A 31 9.33 -13.89 9.39
N SER A 32 9.31 -15.25 9.45
CA SER A 32 10.40 -16.05 8.89
C SER A 32 10.54 -15.93 7.38
N ASN A 33 9.44 -15.67 6.67
CA ASN A 33 9.42 -15.45 5.23
C ASN A 33 9.25 -13.95 4.91
N ASP A 34 8.30 -13.30 5.52
CA ASP A 34 7.95 -11.88 5.37
C ASP A 34 8.41 -11.10 6.63
N ALA A 35 9.57 -10.35 6.55
CA ALA A 35 10.55 -10.45 5.48
C ALA A 35 11.91 -10.98 5.99
N GLY A 36 11.93 -11.78 7.08
CA GLY A 36 13.15 -12.30 7.72
C GLY A 36 14.09 -13.04 6.76
N ALA A 37 13.55 -13.84 5.84
CA ALA A 37 14.34 -14.53 4.83
C ALA A 37 15.10 -13.53 3.94
N SER A 38 14.44 -12.45 3.53
CA SER A 38 15.03 -11.38 2.72
C SER A 38 16.05 -10.57 3.51
N VAL A 39 15.77 -10.24 4.78
CA VAL A 39 16.70 -9.56 5.70
C VAL A 39 18.02 -10.31 5.76
N VAL A 40 17.97 -11.61 6.08
CA VAL A 40 19.17 -12.43 6.25
C VAL A 40 19.91 -12.63 4.92
N SER A 41 19.18 -12.88 3.82
CA SER A 41 19.78 -13.09 2.51
C SER A 41 20.51 -11.85 2.00
N LEU A 42 19.89 -10.66 2.12
CA LEU A 42 20.51 -9.40 1.72
C LEU A 42 21.68 -9.03 2.62
N LEU A 43 21.62 -9.31 3.92
CA LEU A 43 22.74 -9.12 4.84
C LEU A 43 23.92 -9.99 4.46
N GLN A 44 23.69 -11.27 4.14
CA GLN A 44 24.74 -12.18 3.71
C GLN A 44 25.43 -11.71 2.41
N VAL A 45 24.63 -11.26 1.43
CA VAL A 45 25.17 -10.69 0.19
C VAL A 45 25.97 -9.42 0.47
N PHE A 46 25.47 -8.52 1.31
CA PHE A 46 26.16 -7.30 1.72
C PHE A 46 27.53 -7.62 2.35
N LEU A 47 27.57 -8.51 3.33
CA LEU A 47 28.81 -8.91 4.00
C LEU A 47 29.82 -9.57 3.04
N GLN A 48 29.32 -10.29 2.05
CA GLN A 48 30.16 -10.90 1.02
C GLN A 48 30.78 -9.86 0.09
N LEU A 49 29.97 -8.89 -0.36
CA LEU A 49 30.43 -7.82 -1.25
C LEU A 49 31.40 -6.86 -0.55
N CYS A 50 31.24 -6.63 0.76
CA CYS A 50 32.19 -5.81 1.56
C CYS A 50 33.60 -6.40 1.66
N ARG A 51 33.80 -7.68 1.32
CA ARG A 51 35.12 -8.34 1.35
C ARG A 51 35.97 -8.02 0.13
N THR A 52 35.38 -7.45 -0.91
CA THR A 52 36.05 -7.10 -2.18
C THR A 52 35.81 -5.65 -2.51
N SER A 53 36.76 -5.03 -3.22
CA SER A 53 36.62 -3.65 -3.70
C SER A 53 35.47 -3.57 -4.70
N GLN A 54 34.57 -2.62 -4.49
CA GLN A 54 33.45 -2.34 -5.37
C GLN A 54 33.63 -0.95 -6.01
N ASN A 55 33.07 -0.77 -7.21
CA ASN A 55 33.03 0.53 -7.90
C ASN A 55 31.86 1.43 -7.44
N TYR A 56 31.17 1.03 -6.36
CA TYR A 56 30.01 1.72 -5.81
C TYR A 56 29.98 1.54 -4.28
N ASN A 57 29.30 2.44 -3.61
CA ASN A 57 29.05 2.33 -2.17
C ASN A 57 27.87 1.40 -1.92
N LEU A 58 27.96 0.62 -0.87
CA LEU A 58 26.89 -0.29 -0.43
C LEU A 58 26.32 0.22 0.88
N ILE A 59 25.01 0.25 0.97
CA ILE A 59 24.26 0.54 2.19
C ILE A 59 23.30 -0.62 2.41
N TYR A 60 23.35 -1.21 3.60
CA TYR A 60 22.37 -2.18 4.06
C TYR A 60 21.51 -1.56 5.14
N LEU A 61 20.19 -1.66 4.98
CA LEU A 61 19.20 -1.19 5.94
C LEU A 61 18.28 -2.34 6.33
N ALA A 62 18.10 -2.53 7.64
CA ALA A 62 17.03 -3.33 8.21
C ALA A 62 16.03 -2.35 8.84
N SER A 63 14.91 -2.11 8.17
CA SER A 63 13.93 -1.09 8.55
C SER A 63 12.80 -1.67 9.42
N CYS A 64 12.05 -0.80 10.08
CA CYS A 64 10.84 -1.10 10.83
C CYS A 64 9.64 -0.41 10.19
N GLU A 65 8.44 -0.68 10.72
CA GLU A 65 7.17 -0.01 10.36
C GLU A 65 6.75 -0.17 8.89
N GLU A 66 7.24 -1.20 8.20
CA GLU A 66 6.76 -1.50 6.84
C GLU A 66 5.30 -1.92 6.86
N GLU A 67 4.95 -2.85 7.74
CA GLU A 67 3.63 -3.48 7.88
C GLU A 67 2.48 -2.51 8.26
N VAL A 68 2.86 -1.33 8.71
CA VAL A 68 1.92 -0.26 9.07
C VAL A 68 2.12 1.01 8.24
N SER A 69 3.02 0.97 7.25
CA SER A 69 3.41 2.14 6.44
C SER A 69 3.79 3.34 7.32
N GLY A 70 4.53 3.09 8.39
CA GLY A 70 4.86 4.08 9.42
C GLY A 70 5.91 5.09 8.97
N LYS A 71 5.95 6.23 9.62
CA LYS A 71 6.89 7.33 9.32
C LYS A 71 8.25 7.16 9.96
N GLU A 72 8.31 6.39 11.05
CA GLU A 72 9.55 6.13 11.80
C GLU A 72 10.36 4.96 11.20
N GLY A 73 9.85 4.35 10.13
CA GLY A 73 10.52 3.30 9.37
C GLY A 73 11.57 3.84 8.40
N ILE A 74 11.61 3.32 7.19
CA ILE A 74 12.59 3.70 6.16
C ILE A 74 12.60 5.22 5.88
N GLU A 75 11.43 5.87 5.96
CA GLU A 75 11.30 7.30 5.69
C GLU A 75 12.12 8.16 6.66
N SER A 76 12.24 7.76 7.92
CA SER A 76 13.03 8.49 8.94
C SER A 76 14.53 8.46 8.66
N VAL A 77 15.02 7.46 7.94
CA VAL A 77 16.44 7.27 7.64
C VAL A 77 16.87 7.98 6.36
N LEU A 78 15.94 8.14 5.38
CA LEU A 78 16.24 8.68 4.06
C LEU A 78 16.98 10.04 4.08
N PRO A 79 16.63 11.02 4.95
CA PRO A 79 17.33 12.31 4.99
C PRO A 79 18.81 12.21 5.39
N GLY A 80 19.20 11.15 6.09
CA GLY A 80 20.58 10.90 6.54
C GLY A 80 21.41 10.10 5.54
N LEU A 81 20.81 9.60 4.45
CA LEU A 81 21.52 8.82 3.44
C LEU A 81 22.15 9.72 2.36
N PRO A 82 23.31 9.33 1.80
CA PRO A 82 23.80 9.95 0.58
C PRO A 82 22.82 9.69 -0.58
N PRO A 83 22.97 10.40 -1.72
CA PRO A 83 22.16 10.10 -2.90
C PRO A 83 22.24 8.63 -3.30
N VAL A 84 21.09 7.98 -3.39
CA VAL A 84 20.96 6.56 -3.74
C VAL A 84 20.63 6.43 -5.22
N SER A 85 21.49 5.77 -6.00
CA SER A 85 21.26 5.55 -7.43
C SER A 85 20.33 4.38 -7.72
N PHE A 86 20.29 3.38 -6.83
CA PHE A 86 19.50 2.17 -7.00
C PHE A 86 19.25 1.51 -5.65
N ALA A 87 18.05 0.98 -5.45
CA ALA A 87 17.68 0.25 -4.26
C ALA A 87 17.13 -1.15 -4.61
N ILE A 88 17.49 -2.13 -3.80
CA ILE A 88 16.86 -3.46 -3.79
C ILE A 88 16.07 -3.56 -2.50
N VAL A 89 14.78 -3.85 -2.61
CA VAL A 89 13.90 -4.12 -1.48
C VAL A 89 13.63 -5.62 -1.44
N GLY A 90 13.93 -6.21 -0.29
CA GLY A 90 13.77 -7.66 -0.10
C GLY A 90 12.41 -7.98 0.48
N GLU A 91 11.58 -8.65 -0.33
CA GLU A 91 10.22 -9.10 -0.04
C GLU A 91 9.99 -10.52 -0.56
N PRO A 92 8.95 -11.24 -0.10
CA PRO A 92 8.65 -12.60 -0.55
C PRO A 92 8.03 -12.63 -1.95
N THR A 93 8.82 -12.42 -2.99
CA THR A 93 8.41 -12.35 -4.40
C THR A 93 8.71 -13.63 -5.19
N GLU A 94 8.93 -14.77 -4.52
CA GLU A 94 9.37 -16.02 -5.14
C GLU A 94 10.66 -15.86 -5.98
N MET A 95 11.53 -14.94 -5.57
CA MET A 95 12.77 -14.58 -6.28
C MET A 95 12.55 -13.95 -7.66
N GLN A 96 11.34 -13.46 -7.96
CA GLN A 96 11.07 -12.69 -9.17
C GLN A 96 11.20 -11.18 -8.85
N PRO A 97 11.81 -10.38 -9.73
CA PRO A 97 11.90 -8.95 -9.50
C PRO A 97 10.55 -8.26 -9.78
N ALA A 98 9.95 -7.66 -8.75
CA ALA A 98 8.89 -6.67 -8.94
C ALA A 98 9.52 -5.37 -9.45
N ILE A 99 9.09 -4.89 -10.60
CA ILE A 99 9.65 -3.71 -11.27
C ILE A 99 8.70 -2.52 -11.28
N ALA A 100 7.48 -2.72 -10.83
CA ALA A 100 6.50 -1.68 -10.64
C ALA A 100 5.55 -2.04 -9.49
N GLU A 101 5.07 -1.04 -8.76
CA GLU A 101 4.14 -1.21 -7.66
C GLU A 101 3.06 -0.13 -7.70
N LYS A 102 1.81 -0.53 -7.42
CA LYS A 102 0.71 0.42 -7.30
C LYS A 102 0.88 1.28 -6.05
N GLY A 103 0.62 2.57 -6.20
CA GLY A 103 0.47 3.44 -5.05
C GLY A 103 -0.82 3.17 -4.27
N LEU A 104 -0.89 3.73 -3.08
CA LEU A 104 -2.04 3.64 -2.18
C LEU A 104 -2.43 5.03 -1.69
N MET A 105 -3.71 5.36 -1.85
CA MET A 105 -4.36 6.48 -1.18
C MET A 105 -5.68 6.01 -0.59
N VAL A 106 -5.92 6.34 0.67
CA VAL A 106 -7.19 6.05 1.34
C VAL A 106 -7.92 7.35 1.61
N LEU A 107 -9.19 7.42 1.20
CA LEU A 107 -10.04 8.56 1.48
C LEU A 107 -11.07 8.23 2.55
N ASP A 108 -11.21 9.14 3.52
CA ASP A 108 -12.36 9.22 4.42
C ASP A 108 -13.34 10.24 3.84
N VAL A 109 -14.55 9.80 3.51
CA VAL A 109 -15.59 10.65 2.90
C VAL A 109 -16.77 10.77 3.85
N THR A 110 -17.28 12.00 4.01
CA THR A 110 -18.37 12.31 4.93
C THR A 110 -19.44 13.14 4.25
N ALA A 111 -20.68 12.68 4.37
CA ALA A 111 -21.87 13.49 4.13
C ALA A 111 -22.52 13.90 5.45
N THR A 112 -22.92 15.15 5.52
CA THR A 112 -23.69 15.70 6.65
C THR A 112 -25.10 16.04 6.18
N GLY A 113 -26.08 15.63 6.96
CA GLY A 113 -27.50 15.91 6.79
C GLY A 113 -28.10 16.53 8.03
N LYS A 114 -29.36 16.22 8.28
CA LYS A 114 -30.12 16.67 9.46
C LYS A 114 -30.96 15.51 9.99
N ALA A 115 -30.83 15.21 11.27
CA ALA A 115 -31.66 14.19 11.92
C ALA A 115 -33.15 14.64 11.95
N GLY A 116 -34.03 13.67 11.85
CA GLY A 116 -35.47 13.87 11.94
C GLY A 116 -36.21 12.54 12.11
N HIS A 117 -37.50 12.59 12.45
CA HIS A 117 -38.29 11.37 12.50
C HIS A 117 -38.59 10.86 11.10
N ALA A 118 -38.34 9.57 10.81
CA ALA A 118 -38.49 9.02 9.46
C ALA A 118 -39.90 9.11 8.85
N ALA A 119 -40.96 9.26 9.70
CA ALA A 119 -42.32 9.45 9.25
C ALA A 119 -42.69 10.94 9.01
N ARG A 120 -41.73 11.86 9.07
CA ARG A 120 -41.95 13.31 8.89
C ARG A 120 -40.90 13.87 7.92
N ASP A 121 -41.27 14.89 7.16
CA ASP A 121 -40.40 15.56 6.19
C ASP A 121 -39.54 16.66 6.86
N GLU A 122 -38.92 16.33 8.00
CA GLU A 122 -38.09 17.25 8.79
C GLU A 122 -36.58 17.03 8.64
N GLY A 123 -36.20 15.84 8.17
CA GLY A 123 -34.82 15.40 8.06
C GLY A 123 -34.20 15.68 6.71
N ASP A 124 -32.87 15.63 6.68
CA ASP A 124 -32.05 15.61 5.45
C ASP A 124 -31.13 14.39 5.51
N ASN A 125 -31.46 13.39 4.71
CA ASN A 125 -30.88 12.06 4.86
C ASN A 125 -29.43 11.97 4.29
N ALA A 126 -28.46 11.84 5.18
CA ALA A 126 -27.06 11.74 4.81
C ALA A 126 -26.74 10.48 3.96
N ILE A 127 -27.51 9.38 4.09
CA ILE A 127 -27.34 8.19 3.24
C ILE A 127 -27.65 8.53 1.79
N TYR A 128 -28.74 9.29 1.53
CA TYR A 128 -29.10 9.61 0.15
C TYR A 128 -28.07 10.54 -0.51
N LYS A 129 -27.40 11.39 0.27
CA LYS A 129 -26.35 12.28 -0.25
C LYS A 129 -25.13 11.53 -0.78
N VAL A 130 -24.76 10.40 -0.18
CA VAL A 130 -23.57 9.64 -0.62
C VAL A 130 -23.81 8.76 -1.83
N LEU A 131 -25.05 8.46 -2.21
CA LEU A 131 -25.35 7.48 -3.26
C LEU A 131 -24.75 7.85 -4.61
N ASN A 132 -24.82 9.11 -5.01
CA ASN A 132 -24.26 9.59 -6.27
C ASN A 132 -22.74 9.52 -6.26
N ASP A 133 -22.10 9.89 -5.15
CA ASP A 133 -20.64 9.85 -5.00
C ASP A 133 -20.14 8.40 -5.01
N ILE A 134 -20.81 7.48 -4.32
CA ILE A 134 -20.50 6.05 -4.36
C ILE A 134 -20.64 5.47 -5.77
N ALA A 135 -21.73 5.85 -6.47
CA ALA A 135 -21.92 5.44 -7.86
C ALA A 135 -20.80 5.99 -8.76
N TRP A 136 -20.39 7.23 -8.55
CA TRP A 136 -19.27 7.81 -9.26
C TRP A 136 -17.97 7.03 -9.00
N PHE A 137 -17.59 6.73 -7.75
CA PHE A 137 -16.40 5.93 -7.43
C PHE A 137 -16.42 4.54 -8.07
N ARG A 138 -17.59 3.92 -8.19
CA ARG A 138 -17.75 2.61 -8.85
C ARG A 138 -17.52 2.71 -10.35
N ASP A 139 -18.02 3.74 -11.00
CA ASP A 139 -18.20 3.80 -12.46
C ASP A 139 -17.11 4.62 -13.16
N TYR A 140 -16.49 5.60 -12.48
CA TYR A 140 -15.48 6.45 -13.06
C TYR A 140 -14.21 5.68 -13.41
N ARG A 141 -13.62 6.01 -14.57
CA ARG A 141 -12.34 5.46 -15.01
C ARG A 141 -11.43 6.60 -15.39
N PHE A 142 -10.23 6.58 -14.81
CA PHE A 142 -9.16 7.50 -15.19
C PHE A 142 -8.65 7.17 -16.60
N GLU A 143 -8.30 8.20 -17.35
CA GLU A 143 -7.96 8.08 -18.77
C GLU A 143 -6.65 7.30 -19.01
N LYS A 144 -5.62 7.56 -18.19
CA LYS A 144 -4.30 6.95 -18.39
C LYS A 144 -4.26 5.58 -17.72
N GLU A 145 -4.04 4.56 -18.54
CA GLU A 145 -3.85 3.18 -18.10
C GLU A 145 -2.41 2.75 -18.29
N SER A 146 -1.80 2.21 -17.24
CA SER A 146 -0.43 1.72 -17.27
C SER A 146 -0.34 0.38 -18.01
N PRO A 147 0.64 0.21 -18.90
CA PRO A 147 0.89 -1.08 -19.54
C PRO A 147 1.31 -2.19 -18.54
N LEU A 148 1.90 -1.82 -17.40
CA LEU A 148 2.37 -2.75 -16.38
C LEU A 148 1.34 -2.92 -15.25
N LEU A 149 0.86 -1.80 -14.70
CA LEU A 149 0.01 -1.79 -13.52
C LEU A 149 -1.50 -1.73 -13.84
N GLY A 150 -1.85 -1.52 -15.12
CA GLY A 150 -3.23 -1.36 -15.55
C GLY A 150 -3.86 -0.05 -15.07
N PRO A 151 -5.20 0.02 -15.01
CA PRO A 151 -5.91 1.23 -14.62
C PRO A 151 -5.77 1.55 -13.12
N VAL A 152 -6.00 2.82 -12.79
CA VAL A 152 -6.28 3.22 -11.41
C VAL A 152 -7.54 2.51 -10.93
N LYS A 153 -7.50 1.94 -9.73
CA LYS A 153 -8.66 1.27 -9.11
C LYS A 153 -9.15 2.06 -7.91
N MET A 154 -10.45 2.22 -7.81
CA MET A 154 -11.12 2.80 -6.65
C MET A 154 -12.15 1.81 -6.13
N SER A 155 -12.19 1.60 -4.81
CA SER A 155 -13.13 0.69 -4.17
C SER A 155 -13.65 1.30 -2.89
N VAL A 156 -14.97 1.44 -2.76
CA VAL A 156 -15.61 1.75 -1.49
C VAL A 156 -15.57 0.49 -0.63
N THR A 157 -14.89 0.55 0.51
CA THR A 157 -14.60 -0.62 1.34
C THR A 157 -15.31 -0.63 2.68
N VAL A 158 -15.71 0.54 3.17
CA VAL A 158 -16.45 0.70 4.42
C VAL A 158 -17.53 1.74 4.23
N ILE A 159 -18.71 1.53 4.82
CA ILE A 159 -19.77 2.54 4.92
C ILE A 159 -20.46 2.42 6.28
N ASN A 160 -20.71 3.56 6.93
CA ASN A 160 -21.40 3.64 8.22
C ASN A 160 -22.41 4.79 8.23
N ALA A 161 -23.65 4.50 8.64
CA ALA A 161 -24.70 5.50 8.82
C ALA A 161 -25.83 4.97 9.68
N GLY A 162 -26.53 5.90 10.36
CA GLY A 162 -27.75 5.60 11.12
C GLY A 162 -27.51 4.80 12.40
N THR A 163 -28.46 4.88 13.32
CA THR A 163 -28.42 4.16 14.61
C THR A 163 -29.77 3.51 14.95
N GLN A 164 -30.87 4.04 14.41
CA GLN A 164 -32.22 3.57 14.70
C GLN A 164 -33.07 3.60 13.42
N HIS A 165 -34.01 2.65 13.30
CA HIS A 165 -34.84 2.49 12.09
C HIS A 165 -35.82 3.65 11.83
N ASN A 166 -36.18 4.43 12.85
CA ASN A 166 -37.13 5.52 12.79
C ASN A 166 -36.51 6.93 12.84
N VAL A 167 -35.16 7.02 12.70
CA VAL A 167 -34.41 8.28 12.68
C VAL A 167 -33.73 8.45 11.35
N VAL A 168 -33.97 9.57 10.66
CA VAL A 168 -33.21 9.97 9.48
C VAL A 168 -31.77 10.26 9.89
N PRO A 169 -30.74 9.58 9.29
CA PRO A 169 -29.37 9.81 9.68
C PRO A 169 -28.84 11.16 9.22
N ASP A 170 -28.21 11.87 10.15
CA ASP A 170 -27.59 13.18 9.92
C ASP A 170 -26.13 13.09 9.50
N LYS A 171 -25.57 11.89 9.53
CA LYS A 171 -24.19 11.62 9.08
C LYS A 171 -24.09 10.27 8.39
N CYS A 172 -23.37 10.26 7.27
CA CYS A 172 -22.92 9.05 6.61
C CYS A 172 -21.43 9.18 6.29
N THR A 173 -20.64 8.15 6.61
CA THR A 173 -19.23 8.12 6.29
C THR A 173 -18.92 6.87 5.46
N PHE A 174 -18.01 7.00 4.52
CA PHE A 174 -17.48 5.84 3.80
C PHE A 174 -15.98 5.97 3.53
N VAL A 175 -15.32 4.85 3.30
CA VAL A 175 -13.89 4.78 3.02
C VAL A 175 -13.69 4.29 1.60
N VAL A 176 -12.75 4.92 0.88
CA VAL A 176 -12.36 4.52 -0.46
C VAL A 176 -10.89 4.13 -0.47
N ASP A 177 -10.59 2.90 -0.86
CA ASP A 177 -9.24 2.43 -1.20
C ASP A 177 -8.95 2.77 -2.66
N ILE A 178 -7.86 3.49 -2.92
CA ILE A 178 -7.43 3.92 -4.25
C ILE A 178 -6.05 3.39 -4.53
N ARG A 179 -5.91 2.64 -5.63
CA ARG A 179 -4.65 2.09 -6.12
C ARG A 179 -4.23 2.82 -7.38
N SER A 180 -3.26 3.73 -7.22
CA SER A 180 -2.72 4.52 -8.32
C SER A 180 -1.75 3.71 -9.19
N ASN A 181 -1.51 4.19 -10.40
CA ASN A 181 -0.43 3.72 -11.26
C ASN A 181 0.62 4.83 -11.43
N GLU A 182 1.72 4.53 -12.09
CA GLU A 182 2.86 5.45 -12.24
C GLU A 182 2.59 6.66 -13.16
N LEU A 183 1.41 6.75 -13.75
CA LEU A 183 1.01 7.86 -14.64
C LEU A 183 0.27 8.98 -13.92
N TYR A 184 0.00 8.80 -12.61
CA TYR A 184 -0.66 9.78 -11.76
C TYR A 184 0.01 9.83 -10.38
N SER A 185 0.18 11.03 -9.84
CA SER A 185 0.42 11.19 -8.40
C SER A 185 -0.88 11.00 -7.62
N ASN A 186 -0.78 10.66 -6.34
CA ASN A 186 -1.95 10.59 -5.47
C ASN A 186 -2.64 11.96 -5.34
N GLU A 187 -1.86 13.05 -5.36
CA GLU A 187 -2.36 14.42 -5.35
C GLU A 187 -3.19 14.73 -6.60
N ASP A 188 -2.73 14.34 -7.81
CA ASP A 188 -3.48 14.54 -9.05
C ASP A 188 -4.80 13.78 -9.05
N LEU A 189 -4.78 12.52 -8.57
CA LEU A 189 -5.99 11.71 -8.44
C LEU A 189 -6.98 12.35 -7.48
N PHE A 190 -6.51 12.82 -6.33
CA PHE A 190 -7.37 13.50 -5.35
C PHE A 190 -7.95 14.79 -5.89
N ALA A 191 -7.16 15.60 -6.59
CA ALA A 191 -7.62 16.84 -7.22
C ALA A 191 -8.71 16.57 -8.26
N GLU A 192 -8.58 15.49 -9.05
CA GLU A 192 -9.62 15.08 -10.00
C GLU A 192 -10.89 14.60 -9.29
N ILE A 193 -10.77 13.72 -8.30
CA ILE A 193 -11.88 13.20 -7.50
C ILE A 193 -12.71 14.36 -6.91
N ARG A 194 -12.06 15.35 -6.34
CA ARG A 194 -12.71 16.51 -5.71
C ARG A 194 -13.58 17.34 -6.67
N LYS A 195 -13.39 17.24 -7.97
CA LYS A 195 -14.24 17.94 -8.96
C LYS A 195 -15.58 17.24 -9.18
N HIS A 196 -15.68 15.98 -8.84
CA HIS A 196 -16.82 15.12 -9.19
C HIS A 196 -17.72 14.72 -8.02
N ILE A 197 -17.21 14.78 -6.80
CA ILE A 197 -17.96 14.40 -5.60
C ILE A 197 -18.49 15.62 -4.85
N ALA A 198 -19.66 15.47 -4.28
CA ALA A 198 -20.30 16.52 -3.49
C ALA A 198 -19.96 16.43 -1.99
N CYS A 199 -19.66 15.24 -1.49
CA CYS A 199 -19.33 15.00 -0.09
C CYS A 199 -17.94 15.53 0.27
N ASP A 200 -17.72 15.79 1.56
CA ASP A 200 -16.40 16.16 2.05
C ASP A 200 -15.48 14.94 2.08
N ALA A 201 -14.36 15.01 1.36
CA ALA A 201 -13.37 13.95 1.29
C ALA A 201 -12.01 14.43 1.81
N LYS A 202 -11.36 13.57 2.60
CA LYS A 202 -10.04 13.79 3.16
C LYS A 202 -9.15 12.59 2.88
N ALA A 203 -8.02 12.84 2.23
CA ALA A 203 -6.98 11.82 2.08
C ALA A 203 -6.24 11.62 3.40
N ARG A 204 -6.05 10.34 3.80
CA ARG A 204 -5.25 10.02 4.99
C ARG A 204 -3.77 10.34 4.76
N SER A 205 -3.28 10.07 3.55
CA SER A 205 -1.91 10.36 3.13
C SER A 205 -1.80 10.37 1.61
N PHE A 206 -0.86 11.14 1.07
CA PHE A 206 -0.47 11.12 -0.33
C PHE A 206 0.90 10.43 -0.56
N ARG A 207 1.60 10.01 0.51
CA ARG A 207 2.98 9.54 0.49
C ARG A 207 3.24 8.34 -0.41
N LEU A 208 2.33 7.37 -0.44
CA LEU A 208 2.52 6.10 -1.11
C LEU A 208 2.16 6.22 -2.59
N ASN A 209 2.96 6.97 -3.33
CA ASN A 209 2.84 7.01 -4.79
C ASN A 209 3.31 5.69 -5.41
N SER A 210 2.81 5.41 -6.62
CA SER A 210 3.29 4.28 -7.42
C SER A 210 4.79 4.41 -7.71
N SER A 211 5.47 3.28 -7.77
CA SER A 211 6.89 3.19 -8.13
C SER A 211 7.09 2.35 -9.38
N ARG A 212 8.17 2.64 -10.12
CA ARG A 212 8.54 1.89 -11.32
C ARG A 212 10.04 1.97 -11.57
N ILE A 213 10.61 0.89 -12.07
CA ILE A 213 11.94 0.86 -12.70
C ILE A 213 11.79 0.40 -14.14
N GLU A 214 12.58 0.99 -15.05
CA GLU A 214 12.52 0.61 -16.45
C GLU A 214 13.01 -0.83 -16.66
N GLU A 215 12.29 -1.56 -17.49
CA GLU A 215 12.65 -2.95 -17.82
C GLU A 215 14.02 -3.05 -18.48
N SER A 216 14.46 -2.00 -19.17
CA SER A 216 15.80 -1.88 -19.77
C SER A 216 16.94 -1.71 -18.75
N HIS A 217 16.62 -1.43 -17.48
CA HIS A 217 17.63 -1.24 -16.45
C HIS A 217 18.58 -2.45 -16.35
N PRO A 218 19.92 -2.23 -16.26
CA PRO A 218 20.90 -3.31 -16.30
C PRO A 218 20.66 -4.42 -15.28
N PHE A 219 20.16 -4.07 -14.09
CA PHE A 219 19.85 -5.04 -13.04
C PHE A 219 18.69 -5.95 -13.45
N VAL A 220 17.61 -5.36 -14.01
CA VAL A 220 16.45 -6.11 -14.51
C VAL A 220 16.86 -7.04 -15.66
N GLN A 221 17.67 -6.53 -16.60
CA GLN A 221 18.19 -7.34 -17.70
C GLN A 221 19.09 -8.48 -17.21
N LYS A 222 19.86 -8.26 -16.14
CA LYS A 222 20.65 -9.32 -15.51
C LYS A 222 19.78 -10.39 -14.88
N ALA A 223 18.71 -9.99 -14.18
CA ALA A 223 17.76 -10.92 -13.59
C ALA A 223 17.10 -11.82 -14.67
N LYS A 224 16.68 -11.23 -15.79
CA LYS A 224 16.16 -11.97 -16.95
C LYS A 224 17.16 -13.00 -17.50
N LYS A 225 18.43 -12.63 -17.62
CA LYS A 225 19.50 -13.56 -18.05
C LYS A 225 19.72 -14.70 -17.05
N LEU A 226 19.33 -14.54 -15.80
CA LEU A 226 19.36 -15.57 -14.76
C LEU A 226 18.04 -16.36 -14.69
N GLY A 227 17.16 -16.22 -15.68
CA GLY A 227 15.89 -16.94 -15.77
C GLY A 227 14.80 -16.40 -14.87
N ARG A 228 14.93 -15.15 -14.35
CA ARG A 228 13.91 -14.50 -13.55
C ARG A 228 12.95 -13.72 -14.43
N MET A 229 11.67 -13.73 -14.09
CA MET A 229 10.63 -13.02 -14.83
C MET A 229 10.18 -11.77 -14.05
N PRO A 230 10.51 -10.56 -14.52
CA PRO A 230 10.04 -9.33 -13.93
C PRO A 230 8.51 -9.22 -14.04
N PHE A 231 7.86 -8.64 -13.04
CA PHE A 231 6.41 -8.39 -13.01
C PHE A 231 6.08 -7.02 -12.37
#